data_62de20404209b78c81734eea8592dd4d
#
_entry.id   62de20404209b78c81734eea8592dd4d
#
_cell.length_a   1.000
_cell.length_b   1.000
_cell.length_c   1.000
_cell.angle_alpha   90.00
_cell.angle_beta   90.00
_cell.angle_gamma   90.00
#
_symmetry.space_group_name_H-M   'P 1'
#
loop_
_entity.id
_entity.type
_entity.pdbx_description
1 polymer ?
#
loop_
_entity_poly.entity_id
_entity_poly.type
_entity_poly.pdbx_seq_one_letter_code
_entity_poly.pdbx_strand_id
1 'polypeptide(L)' 'QQVQLATPTIREVKQAFREYGYQINTTNAWDKPSRDVIYAFQLHFRPLNPTGQMDVETYAILKALNKKYAGRDDFY' A
#
# COMPACT_ATOMS: atom_id res chain seq x y z
N GLN A 1 3.56 15.90 -24.29
CA GLN A 1 2.55 15.29 -23.65
C GLN A 1 2.99 14.65 -22.37
N GLN A 2 2.20 14.74 -21.43
CA GLN A 2 2.57 14.24 -20.21
C GLN A 2 1.84 12.96 -19.90
N VAL A 3 2.51 12.13 -19.17
CA VAL A 3 1.89 10.93 -18.74
C VAL A 3 0.97 11.25 -17.61
N GLN A 4 -0.26 10.89 -17.78
CA GLN A 4 -1.22 11.11 -16.77
C GLN A 4 -1.32 9.86 -15.92
N LEU A 5 -0.70 9.90 -14.77
CA LEU A 5 -0.76 8.76 -13.88
C LEU A 5 -2.08 8.78 -13.17
N ALA A 6 -2.88 7.77 -13.41
CA ALA A 6 -4.15 7.69 -12.74
C ALA A 6 -3.94 7.47 -11.25
N THR A 7 -4.70 8.19 -10.45
CA THR A 7 -4.68 7.95 -9.02
C THR A 7 -5.33 6.60 -8.76
N PRO A 8 -4.67 5.70 -8.04
CA PRO A 8 -5.28 4.41 -7.76
C PRO A 8 -6.51 4.57 -6.88
N THR A 9 -7.48 3.71 -7.07
CA THR A 9 -8.65 3.72 -6.23
C THR A 9 -8.27 3.17 -4.86
N ILE A 10 -9.13 3.44 -3.88
CA ILE A 10 -8.92 2.93 -2.54
C ILE A 10 -8.84 1.42 -2.57
N ARG A 11 -9.70 0.78 -3.35
CA ARG A 11 -9.68 -0.68 -3.45
C ARG A 11 -8.38 -1.19 -4.04
N GLU A 12 -7.85 -0.49 -5.04
CA GLU A 12 -6.60 -0.91 -5.65
C GLU A 12 -5.46 -0.85 -4.64
N VAL A 13 -5.43 0.19 -3.83
CA VAL A 13 -4.41 0.32 -2.81
C VAL A 13 -4.57 -0.78 -1.76
N LYS A 14 -5.80 -1.04 -1.35
CA LYS A 14 -6.03 -2.09 -0.36
C LYS A 14 -5.67 -3.45 -0.92
N GLN A 15 -5.94 -3.68 -2.20
CA GLN A 15 -5.54 -4.93 -2.82
C GLN A 15 -4.02 -5.10 -2.79
N ALA A 16 -3.29 -4.01 -3.00
CA ALA A 16 -1.84 -4.06 -2.95
C ALA A 16 -1.34 -4.41 -1.55
N PHE A 17 -2.00 -3.90 -0.51
CA PHE A 17 -1.65 -4.28 0.84
C PHE A 17 -1.92 -5.76 1.09
N ARG A 18 -3.03 -6.27 0.58
CA ARG A 18 -3.35 -7.67 0.76
C ARG A 18 -2.36 -8.56 0.04
N GLU A 19 -1.93 -8.15 -1.14
CA GLU A 19 -0.95 -8.91 -1.89
C GLU A 19 0.38 -8.98 -1.15
N TYR A 20 0.71 -7.94 -0.42
CA TYR A 20 1.93 -7.95 0.36
C TYR A 20 1.80 -8.79 1.63
N GLY A 21 0.58 -9.02 2.09
CA GLY A 21 0.36 -9.85 3.26
C GLY A 21 -0.37 -9.19 4.40
N TYR A 22 -0.80 -7.95 4.23
CA TYR A 22 -1.54 -7.28 5.29
C TYR A 22 -2.99 -7.69 5.24
N GLN A 23 -3.59 -7.78 6.42
CA GLN A 23 -5.02 -8.03 6.51
C GLN A 23 -5.73 -6.70 6.59
N ILE A 24 -6.36 -6.32 5.51
CA ILE A 24 -7.06 -5.05 5.41
C ILE A 24 -8.39 -5.35 4.71
N ASN A 25 -9.44 -4.63 5.11
CA ASN A 25 -10.73 -4.87 4.47
C ASN A 25 -10.71 -4.37 3.04
N THR A 26 -11.76 -4.68 2.29
CA THR A 26 -11.81 -4.33 0.87
C THR A 26 -12.85 -3.28 0.56
N THR A 27 -13.28 -2.52 1.56
CA THR A 27 -14.23 -1.44 1.31
C THR A 27 -13.57 -0.32 0.54
N ASN A 28 -14.38 0.53 -0.07
CA ASN A 28 -13.86 1.65 -0.85
C ASN A 28 -13.82 2.90 0.01
N ALA A 29 -13.28 2.77 1.21
CA ALA A 29 -13.19 3.88 2.15
C ALA A 29 -11.98 3.72 3.03
N TRP A 30 -11.38 4.84 3.43
CA TRP A 30 -10.28 4.84 4.37
C TRP A 30 -10.85 4.92 5.78
N ASP A 31 -11.37 3.80 6.25
CA ASP A 31 -11.92 3.73 7.60
C ASP A 31 -10.80 3.49 8.62
N LYS A 32 -11.17 3.46 9.88
CA LYS A 32 -10.16 3.36 10.93
C LYS A 32 -9.31 2.10 10.81
N PRO A 33 -9.88 0.91 10.58
CA PRO A 33 -9.02 -0.27 10.43
C PRO A 33 -8.03 -0.12 9.29
N SER A 34 -8.43 0.53 8.20
CA SER A 34 -7.54 0.73 7.06
C SER A 34 -6.42 1.68 7.42
N ARG A 35 -6.75 2.77 8.12
CA ARG A 35 -5.73 3.73 8.52
C ARG A 35 -4.75 3.12 9.50
N ASP A 36 -5.22 2.20 10.33
CA ASP A 36 -4.32 1.52 11.26
C ASP A 36 -3.31 0.67 10.52
N VAL A 37 -3.73 0.02 9.43
CA VAL A 37 -2.80 -0.76 8.62
C VAL A 37 -1.80 0.15 7.94
N ILE A 38 -2.26 1.28 7.39
CA ILE A 38 -1.36 2.22 6.75
C ILE A 38 -0.34 2.74 7.76
N TYR A 39 -0.78 3.07 8.95
CA TYR A 39 0.11 3.58 9.97
C TYR A 39 1.17 2.53 10.33
N ALA A 40 0.75 1.29 10.51
CA ALA A 40 1.69 0.22 10.83
C ALA A 40 2.72 0.03 9.71
N PHE A 41 2.25 0.09 8.46
CA PHE A 41 3.14 0.00 7.31
C PHE A 41 4.16 1.14 7.32
N GLN A 42 3.68 2.35 7.57
CA GLN A 42 4.57 3.52 7.57
C GLN A 42 5.56 3.45 8.72
N LEU A 43 5.14 2.96 9.88
CA LEU A 43 6.08 2.79 10.98
C LEU A 43 7.21 1.86 10.62
N HIS A 44 6.91 0.87 9.79
CA HIS A 44 7.92 -0.10 9.40
C HIS A 44 8.83 0.43 8.29
N PHE A 45 8.28 1.17 7.34
CA PHE A 45 9.02 1.58 6.15
C PHE A 45 9.31 3.07 6.08
N ARG A 46 8.62 3.88 6.87
CA ARG A 46 8.83 5.33 6.94
C ARG A 46 8.73 5.80 8.39
N PRO A 47 9.58 5.29 9.26
CA PRO A 47 9.38 5.59 10.70
C PRO A 47 9.53 7.06 11.07
N LEU A 48 10.15 7.86 10.21
CA LEU A 48 10.33 9.27 10.56
C LEU A 48 9.06 10.10 10.43
N ASN A 49 8.11 9.62 9.65
CA ASN A 49 6.92 10.43 9.39
C ASN A 49 5.69 9.58 9.12
N PRO A 50 5.29 8.73 10.07
CA PRO A 50 4.07 7.95 9.88
C PRO A 50 2.86 8.85 10.11
N THR A 51 1.96 8.90 9.15
CA THR A 51 0.79 9.75 9.24
C THR A 51 -0.51 8.99 9.35
N GLY A 52 -0.51 7.72 8.95
CA GLY A 52 -1.75 6.96 8.88
C GLY A 52 -2.58 7.30 7.65
N GLN A 53 -2.07 8.17 6.78
CA GLN A 53 -2.77 8.56 5.58
C GLN A 53 -2.01 8.05 4.37
N MET A 54 -2.77 7.60 3.37
CA MET A 54 -2.15 7.13 2.15
C MET A 54 -1.62 8.32 1.36
N ASP A 55 -0.39 8.22 0.91
CA ASP A 55 0.21 9.24 0.08
C ASP A 55 1.02 8.58 -1.02
N VAL A 56 1.56 9.40 -1.91
CA VAL A 56 2.28 8.89 -3.07
C VAL A 56 3.50 8.08 -2.65
N GLU A 57 4.22 8.56 -1.66
CA GLU A 57 5.42 7.87 -1.22
C GLU A 57 5.09 6.49 -0.62
N THR A 58 4.05 6.43 0.20
CA THR A 58 3.64 5.16 0.79
C THR A 58 3.23 4.18 -0.29
N TYR A 59 2.46 4.65 -1.28
CA TYR A 59 2.04 3.76 -2.35
C TYR A 59 3.23 3.31 -3.20
N ALA A 60 4.17 4.20 -3.45
CA ALA A 60 5.35 3.83 -4.22
C ALA A 60 6.16 2.75 -3.51
N ILE A 61 6.32 2.88 -2.20
CA ILE A 61 7.02 1.86 -1.43
C ILE A 61 6.29 0.53 -1.51
N LEU A 62 4.97 0.57 -1.35
CA LEU A 62 4.16 -0.65 -1.39
C LEU A 62 4.27 -1.35 -2.74
N LYS A 63 4.19 -0.57 -3.82
CA LYS A 63 4.30 -1.15 -5.16
C LYS A 63 5.67 -1.75 -5.39
N ALA A 64 6.72 -1.08 -4.92
CA ALA A 64 8.07 -1.59 -5.09
C ALA A 64 8.24 -2.90 -4.32
N LEU A 65 7.68 -2.98 -3.12
CA LEU A 65 7.77 -4.20 -2.33
C LEU A 65 7.02 -5.34 -2.99
N ASN A 66 5.83 -5.06 -3.50
CA ASN A 66 5.06 -6.11 -4.16
C ASN A 66 5.78 -6.62 -5.40
N LYS A 67 6.38 -5.73 -6.16
CA LYS A 67 7.12 -6.15 -7.34
C LYS A 67 8.29 -7.03 -6.94
N LYS A 68 8.98 -6.68 -5.88
CA LYS A 68 10.12 -7.45 -5.43
C LYS A 68 9.70 -8.82 -4.94
N TYR A 69 8.65 -8.90 -4.14
CA TYR A 69 8.27 -10.16 -3.54
C TYR A 69 7.41 -11.01 -4.45
N ALA A 70 6.75 -10.42 -5.43
CA ALA A 70 6.00 -11.20 -6.39
C ALA A 70 6.93 -12.15 -7.15
N GLY A 71 8.15 -11.69 -7.46
CA GLY A 71 9.08 -12.54 -8.15
C GLY A 71 9.56 -13.71 -7.31
N ARG A 72 9.51 -13.57 -5.99
CA ARG A 72 9.98 -14.65 -5.13
C ARG A 72 8.99 -15.79 -5.05
N ASP A 73 7.73 -15.49 -5.26
CA ASP A 73 6.72 -16.54 -5.20
C ASP A 73 6.94 -17.60 -6.26
N ASP A 74 7.62 -17.22 -7.33
CA ASP A 74 7.87 -18.15 -8.41
C ASP A 74 8.80 -19.27 -8.02
N PHE A 75 9.46 -19.15 -6.90
CA PHE A 75 10.40 -20.16 -6.48
C PHE A 75 9.80 -21.21 -5.56
N TYR A 76 8.52 -21.11 -5.27
CA TYR A 76 7.89 -22.06 -4.37
C TYR A 76 6.84 -22.93 -5.04
#